data_b68877f15c2d4db8bc2f57d1d2e0a287
#
_entry.id   b68877f15c2d4db8bc2f57d1d2e0a287
#
_cell.length_a   1.000
_cell.length_b   1.000
_cell.length_c   1.000
_cell.angle_alpha   90.00
_cell.angle_beta   90.00
_cell.angle_gamma   90.00
#
_symmetry.space_group_name_H-M   'P 1'
#
loop_
_entity.id
_entity.type
_entity.pdbx_description
1 polymer ?
#
loop_
_entity_poly.entity_id
_entity_poly.type
_entity_poly.pdbx_seq_one_letter_code
_entity_poly.pdbx_strand_id
1 'polypeptide(L)'
;MLTLHGYGSNPAEMLRLTGMAVGENCVIASIQGPNQYYLAGNVTSGDTGYNWGTHLHPDANIQLHHAIVRAVTARLSQRFQIPVERTILMGFSQPVGLNYRFIGTYPNEAAGVIGICGGVPKDWEESKYHDVTSPILHISRSEDEFFAAEVARGFPARLRCHASDVEFHMLPGGHRFPSKAAPLIRGWMSRLFDSKSL
;
A
#
# COMPACT_ATOMS: atom_id res chain seq x y z
N MET A 1 -8.44 -7.84 -2.23
CA MET A 1 -7.54 -6.67 -2.13
C MET A 1 -7.87 -5.87 -0.89
N LEU A 2 -6.88 -5.57 -0.08
CA LEU A 2 -6.96 -4.69 1.07
C LEU A 2 -6.29 -3.37 0.71
N THR A 3 -7.02 -2.25 0.75
CA THR A 3 -6.53 -0.98 0.23
C THR A 3 -6.52 0.12 1.31
N LEU A 4 -5.46 0.93 1.31
CA LEU A 4 -5.14 1.92 2.33
C LEU A 4 -4.92 3.29 1.67
N HIS A 5 -5.68 4.29 2.12
CA HIS A 5 -5.68 5.65 1.56
C HIS A 5 -4.46 6.48 2.00
N GLY A 6 -4.15 7.54 1.25
CA GLY A 6 -3.11 8.50 1.60
C GLY A 6 -3.49 9.45 2.76
N TYR A 7 -2.51 10.24 3.21
CA TYR A 7 -2.73 11.28 4.23
C TYR A 7 -3.82 12.26 3.78
N GLY A 8 -4.75 12.56 4.67
CA GLY A 8 -5.85 13.50 4.41
C GLY A 8 -7.01 12.94 3.58
N SER A 9 -6.86 11.75 3.02
CA SER A 9 -7.92 11.08 2.26
C SER A 9 -8.80 10.21 3.18
N ASN A 10 -9.64 9.37 2.60
CA ASN A 10 -10.60 8.53 3.30
C ASN A 10 -10.80 7.18 2.58
N PRO A 11 -11.43 6.19 3.26
CA PRO A 11 -11.63 4.87 2.68
C PRO A 11 -12.58 4.86 1.47
N ALA A 12 -13.56 5.75 1.40
CA ALA A 12 -14.50 5.78 0.27
C ALA A 12 -13.81 6.19 -1.03
N GLU A 13 -12.96 7.21 -0.97
CA GLU A 13 -12.18 7.64 -2.13
C GLU A 13 -11.19 6.54 -2.57
N MET A 14 -10.49 5.91 -1.62
CA MET A 14 -9.56 4.84 -1.96
C MET A 14 -10.26 3.60 -2.52
N LEU A 15 -11.47 3.26 -2.02
CA LEU A 15 -12.30 2.20 -2.58
C LEU A 15 -12.65 2.46 -4.03
N ARG A 16 -13.08 3.70 -4.35
CA ARG A 16 -13.41 4.14 -5.71
C ARG A 16 -12.20 4.04 -6.65
N LEU A 17 -11.05 4.57 -6.22
CA LEU A 17 -9.80 4.54 -7.02
C LEU A 17 -9.33 3.10 -7.26
N THR A 18 -9.37 2.27 -6.24
CA THR A 18 -8.99 0.85 -6.35
C THR A 18 -9.93 0.10 -7.29
N GLY A 19 -11.25 0.30 -7.17
CA GLY A 19 -12.24 -0.34 -8.04
C GLY A 19 -11.98 -0.06 -9.53
N MET A 20 -11.68 1.20 -9.87
CA MET A 20 -11.30 1.55 -11.25
C MET A 20 -10.00 0.87 -11.71
N ALA A 21 -9.06 0.64 -10.80
CA ALA A 21 -7.77 0.06 -11.12
C ALA A 21 -7.81 -1.45 -11.31
N VAL A 22 -8.53 -2.19 -10.44
CA VAL A 22 -8.47 -3.66 -10.40
C VAL A 22 -9.60 -4.36 -11.18
N GLY A 23 -10.73 -3.69 -11.42
CA GLY A 23 -11.90 -4.26 -12.10
C GLY A 23 -12.79 -5.10 -11.18
N GLU A 24 -13.75 -5.84 -11.77
CA GLU A 24 -14.87 -6.47 -11.06
C GLU A 24 -14.53 -7.81 -10.39
N ASN A 25 -13.48 -8.50 -10.81
CA ASN A 25 -13.11 -9.83 -10.30
C ASN A 25 -12.28 -9.80 -9.02
N CYS A 26 -12.49 -8.79 -8.17
CA CYS A 26 -11.71 -8.61 -6.95
C CYS A 26 -12.60 -8.10 -5.80
N VAL A 27 -12.60 -8.83 -4.69
CA VAL A 27 -13.16 -8.30 -3.44
C VAL A 27 -12.23 -7.21 -2.92
N ILE A 28 -12.76 -6.01 -2.71
CA ILE A 28 -12.00 -4.86 -2.23
C ILE A 28 -12.49 -4.48 -0.83
N ALA A 29 -11.56 -4.37 0.11
CA ALA A 29 -11.82 -3.79 1.42
C ALA A 29 -10.91 -2.57 1.59
N SER A 30 -11.50 -1.40 1.84
CA SER A 30 -10.78 -0.18 2.10
C SER A 30 -10.77 0.15 3.58
N ILE A 31 -9.58 0.30 4.16
CA ILE A 31 -9.40 0.56 5.59
C ILE A 31 -9.30 2.06 5.83
N GLN A 32 -9.95 2.52 6.90
CA GLN A 32 -9.80 3.87 7.41
C GLN A 32 -8.54 3.98 8.27
N GLY A 33 -7.73 5.01 8.04
CA GLY A 33 -6.62 5.37 8.92
C GLY A 33 -7.12 5.69 10.34
N PRO A 34 -6.36 5.35 11.39
CA PRO A 34 -6.83 5.42 12.78
C PRO A 34 -7.00 6.85 13.30
N ASN A 35 -6.30 7.83 12.74
CA ASN A 35 -6.37 9.21 13.18
C ASN A 35 -7.25 10.03 12.24
N GLN A 36 -8.15 10.83 12.81
CA GLN A 36 -9.02 11.72 12.04
C GLN A 36 -8.79 13.17 12.42
N TYR A 37 -8.98 14.08 11.46
CA TYR A 37 -8.85 15.53 11.68
C TYR A 37 -9.61 16.32 10.61
N TYR A 38 -9.91 17.58 10.86
CA TYR A 38 -10.53 18.48 9.88
C TYR A 38 -9.50 19.00 8.88
N LEU A 39 -9.81 18.91 7.59
CA LEU A 39 -8.87 19.23 6.49
C LEU A 39 -8.58 20.73 6.34
N ALA A 40 -9.52 21.58 6.60
CA ALA A 40 -9.44 23.02 6.28
C ALA A 40 -9.01 23.92 7.45
N GLY A 41 -8.28 23.41 8.43
CA GLY A 41 -7.85 24.23 9.59
C GLY A 41 -8.99 24.68 10.52
N ASN A 42 -10.22 24.25 10.27
CA ASN A 42 -11.35 24.47 11.15
C ASN A 42 -11.43 23.34 12.18
N VAL A 43 -11.31 23.68 13.45
CA VAL A 43 -11.25 22.69 14.53
C VAL A 43 -12.62 22.17 14.98
N THR A 44 -13.71 22.69 14.44
CA THR A 44 -15.08 22.40 14.92
C THR A 44 -16.02 21.86 13.84
N SER A 45 -15.71 22.05 12.56
CA SER A 45 -16.55 21.62 11.44
C SER A 45 -15.75 21.56 10.13
N GLY A 46 -16.25 20.83 9.15
CA GLY A 46 -15.66 20.75 7.82
C GLY A 46 -15.40 19.29 7.38
N ASP A 47 -14.77 19.15 6.22
CA ASP A 47 -14.41 17.87 5.69
C ASP A 47 -13.37 17.17 6.58
N THR A 48 -13.58 15.87 6.80
CA THR A 48 -12.70 15.06 7.64
C THR A 48 -11.77 14.22 6.78
N GLY A 49 -10.48 14.31 7.08
CA GLY A 49 -9.44 13.45 6.54
C GLY A 49 -8.88 12.51 7.59
N TYR A 50 -8.22 11.45 7.12
CA TYR A 50 -7.61 10.45 7.98
C TYR A 50 -6.13 10.27 7.68
N ASN A 51 -5.36 9.75 8.66
CA ASN A 51 -3.96 9.40 8.45
C ASN A 51 -3.55 8.16 9.26
N TRP A 52 -2.37 7.63 8.95
CA TRP A 52 -1.82 6.39 9.52
C TRP A 52 -0.83 6.64 10.66
N GLY A 53 -0.63 7.87 11.02
CA GLY A 53 0.29 8.29 12.07
C GLY A 53 1.06 9.54 11.70
N THR A 54 1.86 10.03 12.65
CA THR A 54 2.77 11.17 12.51
C THR A 54 4.19 10.72 12.84
N HIS A 55 5.13 11.67 12.90
CA HIS A 55 6.49 11.41 13.36
C HIS A 55 6.58 11.12 14.88
N LEU A 56 5.51 11.40 15.63
CA LEU A 56 5.42 11.07 17.06
C LEU A 56 5.08 9.57 17.20
N HIS A 57 5.81 8.89 18.09
CA HIS A 57 5.61 7.47 18.39
C HIS A 57 5.57 6.57 17.13
N PRO A 58 6.59 6.60 16.25
CA PRO A 58 6.56 5.92 14.97
C PRO A 58 6.35 4.41 15.13
N ASP A 59 6.95 3.78 16.14
CA ASP A 59 6.80 2.34 16.38
C ASP A 59 5.37 1.96 16.78
N ALA A 60 4.71 2.78 17.60
CA ALA A 60 3.31 2.55 17.95
C ALA A 60 2.40 2.69 16.73
N ASN A 61 2.66 3.64 15.83
CA ASN A 61 1.92 3.79 14.57
C ASN A 61 2.13 2.58 13.65
N ILE A 62 3.36 2.04 13.57
CA ILE A 62 3.67 0.84 12.80
C ILE A 62 2.93 -0.38 13.38
N GLN A 63 2.99 -0.59 14.69
CA GLN A 63 2.30 -1.68 15.38
C GLN A 63 0.79 -1.60 15.20
N LEU A 64 0.20 -0.41 15.32
CA LEU A 64 -1.24 -0.20 15.12
C LEU A 64 -1.65 -0.51 13.67
N HIS A 65 -0.88 -0.04 12.68
CA HIS A 65 -1.10 -0.38 11.28
C HIS A 65 -1.09 -1.90 11.06
N HIS A 66 -0.08 -2.58 11.58
CA HIS A 66 0.06 -4.03 11.46
C HIS A 66 -1.11 -4.78 12.12
N ALA A 67 -1.51 -4.35 13.30
CA ALA A 67 -2.66 -4.94 14.01
C ALA A 67 -3.98 -4.76 13.21
N ILE A 68 -4.22 -3.58 12.65
CA ILE A 68 -5.39 -3.29 11.82
C ILE A 68 -5.39 -4.17 10.57
N VAL A 69 -4.28 -4.23 9.83
CA VAL A 69 -4.18 -5.05 8.61
C VAL A 69 -4.48 -6.51 8.92
N ARG A 70 -3.88 -7.08 9.97
CA ARG A 70 -4.11 -8.48 10.38
C ARG A 70 -5.56 -8.73 10.81
N ALA A 71 -6.13 -7.84 11.61
CA ALA A 71 -7.52 -7.97 12.06
C ALA A 71 -8.52 -7.94 10.90
N VAL A 72 -8.32 -7.02 9.93
CA VAL A 72 -9.19 -6.92 8.75
C VAL A 72 -8.98 -8.12 7.82
N THR A 73 -7.75 -8.55 7.57
CA THR A 73 -7.47 -9.74 6.76
C THR A 73 -8.14 -10.99 7.35
N ALA A 74 -8.01 -11.21 8.66
CA ALA A 74 -8.68 -12.32 9.35
C ALA A 74 -10.22 -12.26 9.20
N ARG A 75 -10.79 -11.07 9.34
CA ARG A 75 -12.24 -10.87 9.17
C ARG A 75 -12.72 -11.15 7.74
N LEU A 76 -11.94 -10.73 6.73
CA LEU A 76 -12.24 -11.01 5.32
C LEU A 76 -12.12 -12.49 5.02
N SER A 77 -11.08 -13.14 5.53
CA SER A 77 -10.91 -14.59 5.40
C SER A 77 -12.09 -15.36 5.94
N GLN A 78 -12.55 -15.03 7.14
CA GLN A 78 -13.72 -15.67 7.75
C GLN A 78 -15.01 -15.41 6.95
N ARG A 79 -15.22 -14.17 6.50
CA ARG A 79 -16.48 -13.78 5.84
C ARG A 79 -16.61 -14.25 4.40
N PHE A 80 -15.52 -14.24 3.65
CA PHE A 80 -15.48 -14.50 2.21
C PHE A 80 -14.68 -15.77 1.85
N GLN A 81 -14.16 -16.48 2.85
CA GLN A 81 -13.32 -17.67 2.67
C GLN A 81 -12.12 -17.40 1.74
N ILE A 82 -11.57 -16.18 1.81
CA ILE A 82 -10.39 -15.77 1.05
C ILE A 82 -9.14 -16.10 1.88
N PRO A 83 -8.29 -17.02 1.42
CA PRO A 83 -7.03 -17.30 2.12
C PRO A 83 -6.07 -16.10 2.07
N VAL A 84 -5.19 -15.99 3.06
CA VAL A 84 -4.23 -14.89 3.18
C VAL A 84 -3.31 -14.82 1.97
N GLU A 85 -2.97 -15.97 1.38
CA GLU A 85 -2.14 -16.13 0.17
C GLU A 85 -2.82 -15.56 -1.10
N ARG A 86 -4.07 -15.14 -1.01
CA ARG A 86 -4.82 -14.41 -2.05
C ARG A 86 -5.11 -12.96 -1.67
N THR A 87 -4.55 -12.48 -0.56
CA THR A 87 -4.72 -11.09 -0.12
C THR A 87 -3.59 -10.22 -0.61
N ILE A 88 -3.89 -9.21 -1.42
CA ILE A 88 -2.94 -8.18 -1.85
C ILE A 88 -3.15 -6.93 -1.01
N LEU A 89 -2.07 -6.33 -0.52
CA LEU A 89 -2.08 -5.02 0.12
C LEU A 89 -1.80 -3.94 -0.92
N MET A 90 -2.68 -2.93 -1.04
CA MET A 90 -2.46 -1.76 -1.89
C MET A 90 -2.43 -0.51 -1.02
N GLY A 91 -1.38 0.29 -1.15
CA GLY A 91 -1.26 1.58 -0.46
C GLY A 91 -1.07 2.73 -1.45
N PHE A 92 -1.67 3.88 -1.15
CA PHE A 92 -1.37 5.13 -1.83
C PHE A 92 -0.68 6.09 -0.87
N SER A 93 0.51 6.60 -1.24
CA SER A 93 1.26 7.61 -0.45
C SER A 93 1.68 7.10 0.94
N GLN A 94 1.18 7.68 2.01
CA GLN A 94 1.61 7.42 3.39
C GLN A 94 1.66 5.92 3.79
N PRO A 95 0.66 5.08 3.54
CA PRO A 95 0.68 3.69 3.99
C PRO A 95 1.62 2.77 3.18
N VAL A 96 2.21 3.22 2.08
CA VAL A 96 3.10 2.38 1.25
C VAL A 96 4.28 1.87 2.08
N GLY A 97 4.98 2.76 2.77
CA GLY A 97 6.09 2.37 3.64
C GLY A 97 5.67 1.50 4.83
N LEU A 98 4.43 1.66 5.32
CA LEU A 98 3.88 0.80 6.38
C LEU A 98 3.56 -0.60 5.86
N ASN A 99 3.04 -0.72 4.62
CA ASN A 99 2.81 -2.01 3.97
C ASN A 99 4.12 -2.77 3.72
N TYR A 100 5.21 -2.07 3.35
CA TYR A 100 6.53 -2.72 3.21
C TYR A 100 7.04 -3.23 4.56
N ARG A 101 6.97 -2.43 5.61
CA ARG A 101 7.29 -2.88 6.97
C ARG A 101 6.45 -4.09 7.38
N PHE A 102 5.16 -4.10 7.01
CA PHE A 102 4.27 -5.21 7.31
C PHE A 102 4.77 -6.52 6.70
N ILE A 103 5.05 -6.56 5.41
CA ILE A 103 5.52 -7.79 4.75
C ILE A 103 6.95 -8.19 5.18
N GLY A 104 7.80 -7.24 5.55
CA GLY A 104 9.11 -7.53 6.13
C GLY A 104 9.03 -8.08 7.55
N THR A 105 7.96 -7.75 8.29
CA THR A 105 7.70 -8.28 9.63
C THR A 105 6.93 -9.61 9.58
N TYR A 106 6.01 -9.76 8.62
CA TYR A 106 5.12 -10.92 8.44
C TYR A 106 5.19 -11.42 6.98
N PRO A 107 6.27 -12.06 6.56
CA PRO A 107 6.57 -12.32 5.14
C PRO A 107 5.55 -13.21 4.41
N ASN A 108 4.72 -13.96 5.14
CA ASN A 108 3.72 -14.86 4.57
C ASN A 108 2.27 -14.37 4.74
N GLU A 109 2.06 -13.14 5.21
CA GLU A 109 0.71 -12.62 5.49
C GLU A 109 0.12 -11.77 4.35
N ALA A 110 0.70 -11.80 3.17
CA ALA A 110 0.14 -11.18 1.95
C ALA A 110 0.60 -11.92 0.68
N ALA A 111 -0.26 -12.01 -0.32
CA ALA A 111 0.07 -12.56 -1.64
C ALA A 111 1.04 -11.66 -2.42
N GLY A 112 0.95 -10.35 -2.20
CA GLY A 112 1.78 -9.34 -2.83
C GLY A 112 1.43 -7.94 -2.34
N VAL A 113 2.24 -6.96 -2.71
CA VAL A 113 2.04 -5.56 -2.32
C VAL A 113 2.10 -4.64 -3.54
N ILE A 114 1.16 -3.70 -3.59
CA ILE A 114 1.15 -2.61 -4.57
C ILE A 114 1.35 -1.29 -3.84
N GLY A 115 2.49 -0.66 -4.08
CA GLY A 115 2.81 0.67 -3.56
C GLY A 115 2.66 1.74 -4.64
N ILE A 116 1.83 2.76 -4.39
CA ILE A 116 1.57 3.84 -5.35
C ILE A 116 1.94 5.18 -4.72
N CYS A 117 2.82 5.94 -5.38
CA CYS A 117 3.24 7.28 -4.94
C CYS A 117 3.66 7.33 -3.46
N GLY A 118 4.42 6.36 -3.00
CA GLY A 118 4.90 6.29 -1.63
C GLY A 118 6.39 5.99 -1.56
N GLY A 119 6.97 6.09 -0.37
CA GLY A 119 8.40 5.87 -0.15
C GLY A 119 8.71 4.47 0.37
N VAL A 120 9.95 4.05 0.13
CA VAL A 120 10.56 2.92 0.84
C VAL A 120 10.98 3.41 2.24
N PRO A 121 10.67 2.68 3.32
CA PRO A 121 11.03 3.09 4.68
C PRO A 121 12.53 3.32 4.82
N LYS A 122 12.92 4.30 5.65
CA LYS A 122 14.34 4.61 5.89
C LYS A 122 15.11 3.47 6.56
N ASP A 123 14.38 2.67 7.33
CA ASP A 123 14.87 1.50 8.08
C ASP A 123 14.68 0.18 7.33
N TRP A 124 14.33 0.22 6.02
CA TRP A 124 14.04 -0.99 5.26
C TRP A 124 15.24 -1.95 5.14
N GLU A 125 16.44 -1.43 5.08
CA GLU A 125 17.67 -2.22 4.97
C GLU A 125 18.19 -2.80 6.31
N GLU A 126 17.47 -2.55 7.43
CA GLU A 126 17.85 -3.07 8.73
C GLU A 126 17.55 -4.58 8.84
N SER A 127 18.39 -5.30 9.58
CA SER A 127 18.30 -6.76 9.79
C SER A 127 17.08 -7.23 10.59
N LYS A 128 16.25 -6.30 11.07
CA LYS A 128 14.99 -6.62 11.75
C LYS A 128 13.89 -7.11 10.81
N TYR A 129 14.04 -6.87 9.51
CA TYR A 129 13.10 -7.34 8.50
C TYR A 129 13.56 -8.67 7.90
N HIS A 130 12.60 -9.55 7.66
CA HIS A 130 12.82 -10.83 7.00
C HIS A 130 12.85 -10.67 5.47
N ASP A 131 13.43 -11.65 4.79
CA ASP A 131 13.31 -11.76 3.36
C ASP A 131 11.86 -11.98 2.96
N VAL A 132 11.43 -11.26 1.94
CA VAL A 132 10.04 -11.17 1.47
C VAL A 132 9.89 -11.98 0.19
N THR A 133 9.02 -12.98 0.22
CA THR A 133 8.65 -13.79 -0.96
C THR A 133 7.47 -13.20 -1.73
N SER A 134 6.71 -12.30 -1.11
CA SER A 134 5.58 -11.62 -1.76
C SER A 134 6.08 -10.64 -2.82
N PRO A 135 5.66 -10.78 -4.10
CA PRO A 135 6.01 -9.82 -5.15
C PRO A 135 5.55 -8.40 -4.81
N ILE A 136 6.36 -7.42 -5.22
CA ILE A 136 6.08 -6.00 -5.03
C ILE A 136 5.93 -5.32 -6.39
N LEU A 137 4.79 -4.64 -6.59
CA LEU A 137 4.62 -3.65 -7.66
C LEU A 137 4.73 -2.26 -7.04
N HIS A 138 5.72 -1.48 -7.44
CA HIS A 138 5.88 -0.10 -7.02
C HIS A 138 5.68 0.86 -8.19
N ILE A 139 4.75 1.81 -8.05
CA ILE A 139 4.44 2.82 -9.06
C ILE A 139 4.71 4.21 -8.49
N SER A 140 5.69 4.90 -9.05
CA SER A 140 6.04 6.30 -8.76
C SER A 140 5.58 7.25 -9.86
N ARG A 141 5.63 8.56 -9.59
CA ARG A 141 5.31 9.61 -10.56
C ARG A 141 6.52 10.51 -10.79
N SER A 142 6.72 10.96 -12.04
CA SER A 142 7.91 11.75 -12.42
C SER A 142 7.91 13.19 -11.91
N GLU A 143 6.74 13.71 -11.55
CA GLU A 143 6.52 15.09 -11.08
C GLU A 143 5.93 15.08 -9.66
N ASP A 144 6.20 14.00 -8.89
CA ASP A 144 5.72 13.86 -7.52
C ASP A 144 6.46 14.86 -6.61
N GLU A 145 5.70 15.74 -5.99
CA GLU A 145 6.21 16.81 -5.13
C GLU A 145 6.68 16.33 -3.74
N PHE A 146 6.31 15.11 -3.34
CA PHE A 146 6.75 14.50 -2.08
C PHE A 146 7.89 13.48 -2.26
N PHE A 147 7.91 12.81 -3.41
CA PHE A 147 8.90 11.78 -3.75
C PHE A 147 9.56 12.10 -5.08
N ALA A 148 10.56 12.99 -5.03
CA ALA A 148 11.29 13.43 -6.22
C ALA A 148 11.74 12.23 -7.08
N ALA A 149 11.64 12.36 -8.41
CA ALA A 149 11.91 11.28 -9.35
C ALA A 149 13.32 10.68 -9.18
N GLU A 150 14.32 11.50 -8.84
CA GLU A 150 15.70 11.07 -8.59
C GLU A 150 15.78 10.11 -7.40
N VAL A 151 15.03 10.40 -6.32
CA VAL A 151 14.93 9.53 -5.13
C VAL A 151 14.16 8.27 -5.46
N ALA A 152 13.02 8.41 -6.15
CA ALA A 152 12.14 7.28 -6.47
C ALA A 152 12.80 6.26 -7.40
N ARG A 153 13.71 6.67 -8.30
CA ARG A 153 14.52 5.75 -9.13
C ARG A 153 15.40 4.81 -8.31
N GLY A 154 15.73 5.18 -7.07
CA GLY A 154 16.49 4.33 -6.14
C GLY A 154 15.64 3.29 -5.41
N PHE A 155 14.31 3.42 -5.40
CA PHE A 155 13.43 2.53 -4.62
C PHE A 155 13.53 1.04 -5.02
N PRO A 156 13.62 0.66 -6.31
CA PRO A 156 13.77 -0.75 -6.66
C PRO A 156 15.02 -1.41 -6.07
N ALA A 157 16.15 -0.70 -6.07
CA ALA A 157 17.40 -1.23 -5.51
C ALA A 157 17.27 -1.44 -3.99
N ARG A 158 16.66 -0.47 -3.30
CA ARG A 158 16.39 -0.57 -1.85
C ARG A 158 15.42 -1.71 -1.53
N LEU A 159 14.31 -1.82 -2.26
CA LEU A 159 13.34 -2.90 -2.03
C LEU A 159 13.97 -4.28 -2.19
N ARG A 160 14.89 -4.45 -3.15
CA ARG A 160 15.59 -5.71 -3.41
C ARG A 160 16.56 -6.14 -2.31
N CYS A 161 16.82 -5.32 -1.29
CA CYS A 161 17.57 -5.77 -0.11
C CYS A 161 16.84 -6.91 0.64
N HIS A 162 15.50 -6.96 0.58
CA HIS A 162 14.71 -8.00 1.23
C HIS A 162 13.69 -8.68 0.30
N ALA A 163 13.37 -8.10 -0.86
CA ALA A 163 12.36 -8.63 -1.77
C ALA A 163 13.00 -9.10 -3.08
N SER A 164 12.82 -10.38 -3.43
CA SER A 164 13.39 -10.97 -4.66
C SER A 164 12.65 -10.55 -5.92
N ASP A 165 11.33 -10.28 -5.84
CA ASP A 165 10.48 -9.92 -6.98
C ASP A 165 9.95 -8.48 -6.81
N VAL A 166 10.56 -7.54 -7.55
CA VAL A 166 10.20 -6.13 -7.52
C VAL A 166 10.03 -5.59 -8.94
N GLU A 167 8.78 -5.26 -9.28
CA GLU A 167 8.42 -4.55 -10.51
C GLU A 167 8.25 -3.06 -10.20
N PHE A 168 8.86 -2.19 -11.01
CA PHE A 168 8.84 -0.75 -10.80
C PHE A 168 8.42 0.00 -12.06
N HIS A 169 7.52 0.97 -11.89
CA HIS A 169 7.12 1.87 -12.97
C HIS A 169 7.18 3.33 -12.53
N MET A 170 7.72 4.18 -13.40
CA MET A 170 7.67 5.64 -13.28
C MET A 170 6.68 6.19 -14.30
N LEU A 171 5.55 6.72 -13.84
CA LEU A 171 4.52 7.31 -14.71
C LEU A 171 4.58 8.84 -14.68
N PRO A 172 4.24 9.54 -15.76
CA PRO A 172 4.22 11.00 -15.77
C PRO A 172 3.14 11.59 -14.88
N GLY A 173 3.43 12.73 -14.21
CA GLY A 173 2.52 13.54 -13.40
C GLY A 173 2.88 13.63 -11.91
N GLY A 174 2.13 14.48 -11.19
CA GLY A 174 2.31 14.79 -9.77
C GLY A 174 1.72 13.77 -8.80
N HIS A 175 1.71 14.08 -7.49
CA HIS A 175 1.30 13.19 -6.40
C HIS A 175 -0.21 12.88 -6.39
N ARG A 176 -0.64 12.06 -7.33
CA ARG A 176 -2.03 11.61 -7.48
C ARG A 176 -2.08 10.15 -7.89
N PHE A 177 -3.15 9.47 -7.52
CA PHE A 177 -3.38 8.09 -7.97
C PHE A 177 -3.43 8.06 -9.51
N PRO A 178 -2.53 7.32 -10.20
CA PRO A 178 -2.40 7.40 -11.64
C PRO A 178 -3.50 6.61 -12.36
N SER A 179 -4.36 7.28 -13.12
CA SER A 179 -5.42 6.62 -13.92
C SER A 179 -4.86 5.58 -14.91
N LYS A 180 -3.64 5.82 -15.41
CA LYS A 180 -2.95 4.90 -16.33
C LYS A 180 -2.31 3.69 -15.64
N ALA A 181 -2.40 3.55 -14.31
CA ALA A 181 -1.88 2.39 -13.59
C ALA A 181 -2.76 1.14 -13.73
N ALA A 182 -4.03 1.28 -14.10
CA ALA A 182 -4.97 0.17 -14.15
C ALA A 182 -4.50 -1.03 -15.02
N PRO A 183 -3.99 -0.85 -16.25
CA PRO A 183 -3.45 -1.97 -17.04
C PRO A 183 -2.24 -2.64 -16.38
N LEU A 184 -1.33 -1.87 -15.76
CA LEU A 184 -0.16 -2.39 -15.05
C LEU A 184 -0.59 -3.24 -13.85
N ILE A 185 -1.50 -2.70 -13.02
CA ILE A 185 -2.03 -3.38 -11.83
C ILE A 185 -2.71 -4.68 -12.23
N ARG A 186 -3.62 -4.66 -13.20
CA ARG A 186 -4.33 -5.87 -13.66
C ARG A 186 -3.39 -6.91 -14.27
N GLY A 187 -2.44 -6.48 -15.10
CA GLY A 187 -1.45 -7.40 -15.67
C GLY A 187 -0.56 -8.02 -14.61
N TRP A 188 -0.13 -7.25 -13.60
CA TRP A 188 0.65 -7.77 -12.48
C TRP A 188 -0.16 -8.76 -11.64
N MET A 189 -1.43 -8.44 -11.32
CA MET A 189 -2.32 -9.33 -10.57
C MET A 189 -2.57 -10.65 -11.30
N SER A 190 -2.76 -10.62 -12.63
CA SER A 190 -2.94 -11.82 -13.45
C SER A 190 -1.72 -12.73 -13.31
N ARG A 191 -0.51 -12.22 -13.54
CA ARG A 191 0.73 -13.01 -13.38
C ARG A 191 0.91 -13.59 -11.97
N LEU A 192 0.54 -12.82 -10.94
CA LEU A 192 0.64 -13.26 -9.56
C LEU A 192 -0.21 -14.50 -9.25
N PHE A 193 -1.37 -14.65 -9.87
CA PHE A 193 -2.28 -15.75 -9.58
C PHE A 193 -2.22 -16.87 -10.62
N ASP A 194 -1.87 -16.58 -11.88
CA ASP A 194 -1.70 -17.60 -12.92
C ASP A 194 -0.47 -18.48 -12.63
N SER A 195 0.61 -17.90 -12.09
CA SER A 195 1.82 -18.64 -11.70
C SER A 195 1.64 -19.57 -10.48
N LYS A 196 0.55 -19.43 -9.72
CA LYS A 196 0.21 -20.28 -8.54
C LYS A 196 -0.78 -21.38 -8.88
N SER A 197 -1.20 -21.53 -10.14
CA SER A 197 -2.16 -22.54 -10.59
C SER A 197 -1.47 -23.76 -11.22
N LEU A 198 -0.15 -23.83 -11.16
CA LEU A 198 0.71 -24.95 -11.59
C LEU A 198 1.39 -25.60 -10.39
#